data_87fa8545f4363454a366992b7e257cd5
#
_entry.id   87fa8545f4363454a366992b7e257cd5
#
_cell.length_a   1.000
_cell.length_b   1.000
_cell.length_c   1.000
_cell.angle_alpha   90.00
_cell.angle_beta   90.00
_cell.angle_gamma   90.00
#
_symmetry.space_group_name_H-M   'P 1'
#
loop_
_entity.id
_entity.type
_entity.pdbx_description
1 polymer ?
#
loop_
_entity_poly.entity_id
_entity_poly.type
_entity_poly.pdbx_seq_one_letter_code
_entity_poly.pdbx_strand_id
1 'polypeptide(L)'
;VNYITGRRVSRIVERDGKVIGVELEPLNGQSNGKPADFIAADAVVSNCDVQRTNRDLLSAPAARSEQKSIARKYTPACSGVVLYLGLNKQYNHVSHHNFFFSKNSHEEFDDIYRKGIPARDPTMYIAAPSRSDPTQAPPGCEALYILVHTAYIRDGQKWDGPGGLMEQYKPVIMDKMRRMGFTDIDRHIVVERTLSPAGIEKMYNAEGGAIYGLASHGRMHGGFKPKNRSRVYRNLYLTGGSANPGPGTPMVMMSGVTAANCVLEDWKIPLPTEGGRSVAS
;
A
#
# COMPACT_ATOMS: atom_id res chain seq x y z
N VAL A 1 -19.88 2.63 15.82
CA VAL A 1 -18.54 2.10 15.50
C VAL A 1 -17.54 2.73 16.46
N ASN A 2 -16.72 1.89 17.11
CA ASN A 2 -15.65 2.34 17.99
C ASN A 2 -14.34 2.36 17.19
N TYR A 3 -13.61 3.47 17.21
CA TYR A 3 -12.30 3.63 16.58
C TYR A 3 -11.21 3.62 17.64
N ILE A 4 -10.23 2.74 17.49
CA ILE A 4 -9.03 2.70 18.33
C ILE A 4 -7.84 3.04 17.43
N THR A 5 -7.22 4.22 17.67
CA THR A 5 -6.06 4.68 16.93
C THR A 5 -4.80 4.61 17.79
N GLY A 6 -3.61 4.66 17.17
CA GLY A 6 -2.33 4.61 17.87
C GLY A 6 -2.02 3.26 18.51
N ARG A 7 -2.76 2.20 18.19
CA ARG A 7 -2.55 0.84 18.69
C ARG A 7 -2.36 -0.13 17.52
N ARG A 8 -1.31 -0.88 17.56
CA ARG A 8 -1.03 -1.92 16.56
C ARG A 8 -1.59 -3.25 17.03
N VAL A 9 -2.20 -4.01 16.12
CA VAL A 9 -2.54 -5.41 16.35
C VAL A 9 -1.26 -6.23 16.25
N SER A 10 -0.92 -6.95 17.32
CA SER A 10 0.25 -7.83 17.39
C SER A 10 -0.06 -9.26 16.97
N ARG A 11 -1.28 -9.70 17.20
CA ARG A 11 -1.71 -11.07 16.88
C ARG A 11 -3.23 -11.17 16.66
N ILE A 12 -3.62 -12.05 15.75
CA ILE A 12 -4.98 -12.54 15.62
C ILE A 12 -5.06 -13.84 16.44
N VAL A 13 -5.95 -13.90 17.41
CA VAL A 13 -6.07 -15.04 18.34
C VAL A 13 -7.04 -16.06 17.79
N GLU A 14 -6.59 -17.30 17.73
CA GLU A 14 -7.37 -18.41 17.22
C GLU A 14 -7.53 -19.53 18.27
N ARG A 15 -8.68 -20.23 18.21
CA ARG A 15 -9.00 -21.42 19.00
C ARG A 15 -9.85 -22.38 18.16
N ASP A 16 -9.49 -23.64 18.13
CA ASP A 16 -10.24 -24.72 17.45
C ASP A 16 -10.54 -24.39 15.96
N GLY A 17 -9.55 -23.83 15.26
CA GLY A 17 -9.68 -23.46 13.84
C GLY A 17 -10.59 -22.26 13.58
N LYS A 18 -10.85 -21.44 14.59
CA LYS A 18 -11.70 -20.25 14.53
C LYS A 18 -10.97 -19.07 15.16
N VAL A 19 -11.13 -17.89 14.56
CA VAL A 19 -10.66 -16.63 15.15
C VAL A 19 -11.64 -16.22 16.27
N ILE A 20 -11.08 -15.74 17.39
CA ILE A 20 -11.85 -15.32 18.58
C ILE A 20 -11.55 -13.88 19.01
N GLY A 21 -10.63 -13.19 18.36
CA GLY A 21 -10.28 -11.81 18.69
C GLY A 21 -8.87 -11.44 18.24
N VAL A 22 -8.41 -10.31 18.74
CA VAL A 22 -7.08 -9.76 18.44
C VAL A 22 -6.36 -9.33 19.73
N GLU A 23 -5.04 -9.39 19.72
CA GLU A 23 -4.17 -8.79 20.73
C GLU A 23 -3.54 -7.51 20.19
N LEU A 24 -3.43 -6.50 21.04
CA LEU A 24 -2.82 -5.20 20.72
C LEU A 24 -1.43 -5.11 21.33
N GLU A 25 -0.51 -4.44 20.65
CA GLU A 25 0.78 -4.08 21.23
C GLU A 25 0.57 -3.20 22.48
N PRO A 26 1.42 -3.33 23.50
CA PRO A 26 1.39 -2.45 24.67
C PRO A 26 1.55 -0.98 24.26
N LEU A 27 0.87 -0.08 24.97
CA LEU A 27 1.08 1.35 24.81
C LEU A 27 2.55 1.70 25.09
N ASN A 28 3.15 2.49 24.19
CA ASN A 28 4.55 2.96 24.28
C ASN A 28 5.63 1.86 24.16
N GLY A 29 5.31 0.69 23.59
CA GLY A 29 6.30 -0.39 23.38
C GLY A 29 6.85 -1.01 24.67
N GLN A 30 6.34 -0.62 25.83
CA GLN A 30 6.74 -1.15 27.14
C GLN A 30 5.80 -2.29 27.54
N SER A 31 6.25 -3.51 27.35
CA SER A 31 5.61 -4.65 28.00
C SER A 31 6.08 -4.71 29.46
N ASN A 32 5.46 -3.94 30.33
CA ASN A 32 5.74 -3.95 31.78
C ASN A 32 5.23 -5.26 32.43
N GLY A 33 5.40 -6.40 31.78
CA GLY A 33 4.91 -7.70 32.27
C GLY A 33 3.38 -7.83 32.26
N LYS A 34 2.65 -6.86 31.76
CA LYS A 34 1.19 -6.94 31.60
C LYS A 34 0.84 -7.79 30.37
N PRO A 35 -0.21 -8.63 30.45
CA PRO A 35 -0.74 -9.32 29.28
C PRO A 35 -1.06 -8.31 28.16
N ALA A 36 -0.90 -8.73 26.90
CA ALA A 36 -1.38 -7.93 25.76
C ALA A 36 -2.88 -7.67 25.93
N ASP A 37 -3.33 -6.45 25.60
CA ASP A 37 -4.75 -6.13 25.64
C ASP A 37 -5.49 -6.98 24.59
N PHE A 38 -6.33 -7.91 25.05
CA PHE A 38 -7.11 -8.75 24.17
C PHE A 38 -8.49 -8.13 23.93
N ILE A 39 -8.87 -8.04 22.66
CA ILE A 39 -10.21 -7.64 22.22
C ILE A 39 -10.90 -8.88 21.64
N ALA A 40 -11.92 -9.35 22.33
CA ALA A 40 -12.76 -10.45 21.83
C ALA A 40 -13.57 -10.00 20.62
N ALA A 41 -13.68 -10.88 19.62
CA ALA A 41 -14.47 -10.62 18.43
C ALA A 41 -15.02 -11.93 17.86
N ASP A 42 -16.25 -11.90 17.38
CA ASP A 42 -16.89 -13.02 16.70
C ASP A 42 -16.32 -13.25 15.31
N ALA A 43 -15.85 -12.18 14.65
CA ALA A 43 -15.19 -12.18 13.35
C ALA A 43 -14.09 -11.13 13.31
N VAL A 44 -13.04 -11.40 12.53
CA VAL A 44 -11.96 -10.43 12.25
C VAL A 44 -11.87 -10.21 10.75
N VAL A 45 -11.89 -8.95 10.33
CA VAL A 45 -11.60 -8.53 8.95
C VAL A 45 -10.23 -7.86 8.94
N SER A 46 -9.25 -8.51 8.32
CA SER A 46 -7.89 -7.99 8.22
C SER A 46 -7.73 -7.19 6.91
N ASN A 47 -7.40 -5.90 7.05
CA ASN A 47 -6.97 -5.04 5.94
C ASN A 47 -5.43 -4.90 5.87
N CYS A 48 -4.71 -5.71 6.62
CA CYS A 48 -3.27 -5.87 6.46
C CYS A 48 -2.98 -6.65 5.18
N ASP A 49 -1.78 -6.48 4.61
CA ASP A 49 -1.34 -7.31 3.50
C ASP A 49 -1.55 -8.79 3.81
N VAL A 50 -2.07 -9.55 2.82
CA VAL A 50 -2.46 -10.96 3.03
C VAL A 50 -1.25 -11.81 3.43
N GLN A 51 -0.06 -11.54 2.87
CA GLN A 51 1.16 -12.24 3.28
C GLN A 51 1.53 -11.92 4.72
N ARG A 52 1.44 -10.63 5.10
CA ARG A 52 1.69 -10.15 6.46
C ARG A 52 0.67 -10.70 7.46
N THR A 53 -0.61 -10.72 7.11
CA THR A 53 -1.65 -11.33 7.94
C THR A 53 -1.29 -12.78 8.29
N ASN A 54 -0.93 -13.59 7.30
CA ASN A 54 -0.62 -14.99 7.51
C ASN A 54 0.74 -15.25 8.17
N ARG A 55 1.73 -14.39 7.95
CA ARG A 55 3.08 -14.57 8.48
C ARG A 55 3.24 -13.97 9.87
N ASP A 56 2.72 -12.75 10.07
CA ASP A 56 3.07 -11.90 11.20
C ASP A 56 1.96 -11.88 12.27
N LEU A 57 0.69 -12.06 11.87
CA LEU A 57 -0.44 -11.98 12.80
C LEU A 57 -1.03 -13.33 13.23
N LEU A 58 -0.68 -14.42 12.54
CA LEU A 58 -1.14 -15.76 12.83
C LEU A 58 0.01 -16.67 13.24
N SER A 59 -0.18 -17.51 14.26
CA SER A 59 0.91 -18.31 14.83
C SER A 59 0.95 -19.75 14.31
N ALA A 60 -0.16 -20.30 13.83
CA ALA A 60 -0.23 -21.71 13.48
C ALA A 60 0.57 -22.08 12.21
N PRO A 61 1.07 -23.32 12.13
CA PRO A 61 1.78 -23.84 10.96
C PRO A 61 0.97 -23.74 9.65
N ALA A 62 -0.36 -23.89 9.74
CA ALA A 62 -1.25 -23.77 8.59
C ALA A 62 -1.23 -22.37 7.95
N ALA A 63 -1.16 -21.30 8.76
CA ALA A 63 -1.04 -19.93 8.25
C ALA A 63 0.29 -19.71 7.53
N ARG A 64 1.38 -20.25 8.05
CA ARG A 64 2.70 -20.22 7.39
C ARG A 64 2.71 -21.00 6.09
N SER A 65 1.98 -22.13 6.03
CA SER A 65 1.82 -22.90 4.79
C SER A 65 1.03 -22.11 3.74
N GLU A 66 -0.06 -21.46 4.13
CA GLU A 66 -0.84 -20.59 3.24
C GLU A 66 -0.02 -19.40 2.75
N GLN A 67 0.74 -18.74 3.64
CA GLN A 67 1.64 -17.65 3.26
C GLN A 67 2.66 -18.12 2.20
N LYS A 68 3.29 -19.28 2.39
CA LYS A 68 4.21 -19.85 1.39
C LYS A 68 3.50 -20.18 0.08
N SER A 69 2.26 -20.67 0.13
CA SER A 69 1.43 -20.92 -1.06
C SER A 69 1.13 -19.64 -1.83
N ILE A 70 0.79 -18.56 -1.13
CA ILE A 70 0.55 -17.24 -1.72
C ILE A 70 1.85 -16.70 -2.34
N ALA A 71 2.97 -16.73 -1.63
CA ALA A 71 4.27 -16.26 -2.10
C ALA A 71 4.80 -17.01 -3.34
N ARG A 72 4.41 -18.28 -3.52
CA ARG A 72 4.74 -19.03 -4.76
C ARG A 72 3.90 -18.63 -5.96
N LYS A 73 2.67 -18.15 -5.74
CA LYS A 73 1.71 -17.82 -6.79
C LYS A 73 1.74 -16.36 -7.18
N TYR A 74 2.04 -15.49 -6.24
CA TYR A 74 1.99 -14.04 -6.39
C TYR A 74 3.30 -13.40 -5.95
N THR A 75 3.75 -12.44 -6.72
CA THR A 75 4.81 -11.52 -6.29
C THR A 75 4.19 -10.22 -5.78
N PRO A 76 4.88 -9.46 -4.91
CA PRO A 76 4.47 -8.10 -4.61
C PRO A 76 4.37 -7.26 -5.90
N ALA A 77 3.45 -6.31 -5.92
CA ALA A 77 3.36 -5.35 -7.00
C ALA A 77 4.54 -4.36 -6.95
N CYS A 78 4.57 -3.38 -7.87
CA CYS A 78 5.57 -2.34 -7.81
C CYS A 78 5.42 -1.50 -6.54
N SER A 79 6.53 -0.91 -6.15
CA SER A 79 6.63 0.14 -5.15
C SER A 79 6.72 1.52 -5.82
N GLY A 80 7.12 2.52 -5.08
CA GLY A 80 7.36 3.85 -5.60
C GLY A 80 8.33 4.64 -4.74
N VAL A 81 8.90 5.67 -5.36
CA VAL A 81 9.59 6.76 -4.67
C VAL A 81 8.73 7.98 -4.76
N VAL A 82 8.51 8.65 -3.64
CA VAL A 82 7.77 9.91 -3.58
C VAL A 82 8.68 11.04 -3.14
N LEU A 83 8.64 12.15 -3.86
CA LEU A 83 9.20 13.42 -3.42
C LEU A 83 8.04 14.37 -3.11
N TYR A 84 8.04 14.95 -1.92
CA TYR A 84 7.17 16.04 -1.52
C TYR A 84 8.00 17.31 -1.53
N LEU A 85 7.68 18.25 -2.43
CA LEU A 85 8.41 19.50 -2.58
C LEU A 85 7.49 20.69 -2.33
N GLY A 86 7.88 21.58 -1.43
CA GLY A 86 7.32 22.91 -1.31
C GLY A 86 8.23 23.90 -2.04
N LEU A 87 7.64 24.67 -2.96
CA LEU A 87 8.37 25.63 -3.79
C LEU A 87 7.92 27.04 -3.49
N ASN A 88 8.85 28.00 -3.51
CA ASN A 88 8.55 29.43 -3.46
C ASN A 88 8.31 30.03 -4.86
N LYS A 89 7.90 29.20 -5.82
CA LYS A 89 7.62 29.56 -7.21
C LYS A 89 6.53 28.65 -7.77
N GLN A 90 5.70 29.20 -8.64
CA GLN A 90 4.74 28.43 -9.43
C GLN A 90 5.24 28.23 -10.85
N TYR A 91 4.95 27.08 -11.46
CA TYR A 91 5.30 26.75 -12.84
C TYR A 91 4.03 26.72 -13.71
N ASN A 92 3.91 27.66 -14.66
CA ASN A 92 2.67 27.88 -15.44
C ASN A 92 2.27 26.69 -16.33
N HIS A 93 3.20 25.79 -16.65
CA HIS A 93 2.93 24.60 -17.47
C HIS A 93 2.37 23.43 -16.66
N VAL A 94 2.19 23.59 -15.33
CA VAL A 94 1.73 22.52 -14.42
C VAL A 94 0.24 22.68 -14.16
N SER A 95 -0.51 21.62 -14.36
CA SER A 95 -1.90 21.44 -13.91
C SER A 95 -1.95 20.70 -12.57
N HIS A 96 -3.15 20.43 -12.02
CA HIS A 96 -3.26 19.64 -10.80
C HIS A 96 -2.65 18.23 -10.97
N HIS A 97 -2.94 17.55 -12.07
CA HIS A 97 -2.39 16.24 -12.40
C HIS A 97 -1.58 16.29 -13.69
N ASN A 98 -0.34 15.82 -13.65
CA ASN A 98 0.58 15.80 -14.77
C ASN A 98 1.27 14.45 -14.88
N PHE A 99 1.45 13.97 -16.12
CA PHE A 99 2.21 12.76 -16.41
C PHE A 99 3.32 13.09 -17.40
N PHE A 100 4.55 12.75 -17.04
CA PHE A 100 5.72 12.85 -17.89
C PHE A 100 6.24 11.44 -18.17
N PHE A 101 5.86 10.90 -19.31
CA PHE A 101 6.16 9.54 -19.67
C PHE A 101 7.65 9.29 -19.91
N SER A 102 8.09 8.04 -19.69
CA SER A 102 9.39 7.57 -20.17
C SER A 102 9.43 7.57 -21.70
N LYS A 103 10.63 7.69 -22.27
CA LYS A 103 10.81 7.57 -23.73
C LYS A 103 10.55 6.16 -24.22
N ASN A 104 10.80 5.16 -23.38
CA ASN A 104 10.62 3.76 -23.69
C ASN A 104 9.97 3.03 -22.50
N SER A 105 8.66 2.88 -22.51
CA SER A 105 7.90 2.22 -21.46
C SER A 105 8.28 0.73 -21.31
N HIS A 106 8.69 0.04 -22.38
CA HIS A 106 9.13 -1.35 -22.29
C HIS A 106 10.40 -1.48 -21.46
N GLU A 107 11.38 -0.59 -21.65
CA GLU A 107 12.60 -0.58 -20.81
C GLU A 107 12.30 -0.25 -19.36
N GLU A 108 11.39 0.72 -19.12
CA GLU A 108 10.96 1.08 -17.79
C GLU A 108 10.33 -0.10 -17.05
N PHE A 109 9.38 -0.78 -17.70
CA PHE A 109 8.75 -1.98 -17.13
C PHE A 109 9.74 -3.13 -16.94
N ASP A 110 10.68 -3.31 -17.84
CA ASP A 110 11.74 -4.32 -17.73
C ASP A 110 12.66 -4.03 -16.53
N ASP A 111 13.07 -2.79 -16.34
CA ASP A 111 13.88 -2.36 -15.19
C ASP A 111 13.12 -2.63 -13.88
N ILE A 112 11.84 -2.26 -13.78
CA ILE A 112 11.03 -2.40 -12.58
C ILE A 112 10.69 -3.87 -12.29
N TYR A 113 10.11 -4.59 -13.25
CA TYR A 113 9.49 -5.88 -12.99
C TYR A 113 10.43 -7.06 -13.19
N ARG A 114 11.31 -7.02 -14.19
CA ARG A 114 12.23 -8.12 -14.48
C ARG A 114 13.57 -7.96 -13.77
N LYS A 115 14.22 -6.80 -13.93
CA LYS A 115 15.54 -6.55 -13.32
C LYS A 115 15.44 -6.17 -11.84
N GLY A 116 14.30 -5.61 -11.41
CA GLY A 116 14.11 -5.18 -10.02
C GLY A 116 14.95 -3.98 -9.63
N ILE A 117 15.21 -3.07 -10.57
CA ILE A 117 16.00 -1.86 -10.35
C ILE A 117 15.17 -0.60 -10.60
N PRO A 118 15.54 0.56 -10.04
CA PRO A 118 14.95 1.84 -10.41
C PRO A 118 15.15 2.13 -11.90
N ALA A 119 14.07 2.59 -12.58
CA ALA A 119 14.11 2.88 -14.00
C ALA A 119 15.04 4.06 -14.31
N ARG A 120 15.83 3.96 -15.37
CA ARG A 120 16.77 5.02 -15.79
C ARG A 120 16.08 6.26 -16.33
N ASP A 121 14.90 6.12 -16.93
CA ASP A 121 14.05 7.20 -17.40
C ASP A 121 12.61 6.92 -16.94
N PRO A 122 12.27 7.22 -15.65
CA PRO A 122 10.97 6.85 -15.09
C PRO A 122 9.82 7.70 -15.66
N THR A 123 8.67 7.08 -15.86
CA THR A 123 7.41 7.83 -15.93
C THR A 123 7.17 8.51 -14.59
N MET A 124 6.92 9.82 -14.60
CA MET A 124 6.64 10.61 -13.41
C MET A 124 5.17 11.06 -13.39
N TYR A 125 4.50 10.81 -12.29
CA TYR A 125 3.26 11.48 -11.93
C TYR A 125 3.58 12.66 -11.01
N ILE A 126 3.09 13.85 -11.36
CA ILE A 126 3.23 15.04 -10.52
C ILE A 126 1.84 15.57 -10.22
N ALA A 127 1.48 15.62 -8.94
CA ALA A 127 0.31 16.36 -8.48
C ALA A 127 0.73 17.70 -7.89
N ALA A 128 0.02 18.76 -8.30
CA ALA A 128 0.14 20.11 -7.75
C ALA A 128 -1.20 20.52 -7.12
N PRO A 129 -1.54 20.04 -5.91
CA PRO A 129 -2.84 20.28 -5.30
C PRO A 129 -3.15 21.75 -5.09
N SER A 130 -2.13 22.58 -4.87
CA SER A 130 -2.28 24.04 -4.77
C SER A 130 -2.92 24.70 -5.98
N ARG A 131 -2.95 24.03 -7.15
CA ARG A 131 -3.63 24.51 -8.34
C ARG A 131 -5.16 24.46 -8.25
N SER A 132 -5.69 23.54 -7.50
CA SER A 132 -7.14 23.39 -7.28
C SER A 132 -7.58 23.91 -5.93
N ASP A 133 -6.70 23.85 -4.94
CA ASP A 133 -6.92 24.35 -3.59
C ASP A 133 -5.79 25.27 -3.16
N PRO A 134 -5.97 26.59 -3.30
CA PRO A 134 -4.94 27.57 -2.94
C PRO A 134 -4.52 27.54 -1.46
N THR A 135 -5.27 26.86 -0.58
CA THR A 135 -4.90 26.73 0.84
C THR A 135 -3.75 25.75 1.08
N GLN A 136 -3.41 24.93 0.07
CA GLN A 136 -2.34 23.92 0.14
C GLN A 136 -0.92 24.49 0.04
N ALA A 137 -0.78 25.78 -0.29
CA ALA A 137 0.51 26.48 -0.33
C ALA A 137 0.32 27.98 -0.06
N PRO A 138 1.33 28.69 0.47
CA PRO A 138 1.29 30.15 0.59
C PRO A 138 1.13 30.82 -0.77
N PRO A 139 0.64 32.09 -0.84
CA PRO A 139 0.52 32.83 -2.10
C PRO A 139 1.84 32.86 -2.88
N GLY A 140 1.78 32.56 -4.18
CA GLY A 140 2.96 32.49 -5.06
C GLY A 140 3.81 31.23 -4.91
N CYS A 141 3.50 30.38 -3.94
CA CYS A 141 4.17 29.10 -3.71
C CYS A 141 3.42 27.93 -4.36
N GLU A 142 4.06 26.78 -4.41
CA GLU A 142 3.48 25.55 -4.96
C GLU A 142 3.84 24.33 -4.12
N ALA A 143 2.89 23.42 -3.91
CA ALA A 143 3.13 22.13 -3.33
C ALA A 143 3.14 21.08 -4.46
N LEU A 144 4.20 20.27 -4.54
CA LEU A 144 4.31 19.19 -5.50
C LEU A 144 4.43 17.82 -4.79
N TYR A 145 3.64 16.88 -5.25
CA TYR A 145 3.77 15.46 -4.97
C TYR A 145 4.26 14.76 -6.24
N ILE A 146 5.46 14.22 -6.21
CA ILE A 146 6.09 13.55 -7.34
C ILE A 146 6.18 12.07 -7.02
N LEU A 147 5.57 11.22 -7.83
CA LEU A 147 5.63 9.76 -7.72
C LEU A 147 6.29 9.16 -8.96
N VAL A 148 7.29 8.32 -8.74
CA VAL A 148 7.84 7.43 -9.75
C VAL A 148 7.72 5.98 -9.27
N HIS A 149 7.34 5.07 -10.17
CA HIS A 149 7.28 3.66 -9.84
C HIS A 149 8.67 3.04 -9.77
N THR A 150 8.84 2.09 -8.83
CA THR A 150 10.05 1.29 -8.68
C THR A 150 9.67 -0.17 -8.43
N ALA A 151 10.64 -1.07 -8.48
CA ALA A 151 10.43 -2.42 -7.99
C ALA A 151 10.06 -2.40 -6.49
N TYR A 152 9.32 -3.42 -6.02
CA TYR A 152 9.29 -3.72 -4.60
C TYR A 152 10.70 -4.07 -4.12
N ILE A 153 10.98 -3.95 -2.82
CA ILE A 153 12.29 -4.21 -2.25
C ILE A 153 12.72 -5.65 -2.57
N ARG A 154 13.87 -5.79 -3.21
CA ARG A 154 14.52 -7.06 -3.50
C ARG A 154 15.57 -7.38 -2.43
N ASP A 155 15.88 -8.66 -2.28
CA ASP A 155 16.91 -9.10 -1.34
C ASP A 155 18.23 -8.37 -1.57
N GLY A 156 18.84 -7.91 -0.49
CA GLY A 156 20.10 -7.18 -0.52
C GLY A 156 20.00 -5.70 -0.92
N GLN A 157 18.83 -5.17 -1.28
CA GLN A 157 18.66 -3.75 -1.57
C GLN A 157 18.57 -2.92 -0.30
N LYS A 158 19.42 -1.88 -0.21
CA LYS A 158 19.34 -0.84 0.79
C LYS A 158 18.77 0.43 0.16
N TRP A 159 17.57 0.83 0.58
CA TRP A 159 16.93 2.03 0.05
C TRP A 159 17.31 3.29 0.79
N ASP A 160 17.35 3.27 2.11
CA ASP A 160 17.55 4.44 2.96
C ASP A 160 18.98 4.52 3.54
N GLY A 161 19.36 5.73 3.97
CA GLY A 161 20.65 6.03 4.57
C GLY A 161 21.77 6.22 3.56
N PRO A 162 22.99 6.48 4.04
CA PRO A 162 24.15 6.78 3.19
C PRO A 162 24.43 5.65 2.18
N GLY A 163 24.61 6.02 0.91
CA GLY A 163 24.83 5.10 -0.20
C GLY A 163 23.59 4.27 -0.60
N GLY A 164 22.41 4.58 -0.05
CA GLY A 164 21.17 3.89 -0.39
C GLY A 164 20.65 4.24 -1.78
N LEU A 165 19.74 3.41 -2.30
CA LEU A 165 19.16 3.61 -3.63
C LEU A 165 18.39 4.93 -3.75
N MET A 166 17.79 5.42 -2.66
CA MET A 166 17.10 6.71 -2.64
C MET A 166 18.04 7.87 -2.94
N GLU A 167 19.22 7.88 -2.33
CA GLU A 167 20.25 8.89 -2.55
C GLU A 167 20.74 8.88 -4.01
N GLN A 168 20.91 7.68 -4.58
CA GLN A 168 21.36 7.51 -5.96
C GLN A 168 20.26 7.84 -6.99
N TYR A 169 18.99 7.58 -6.66
CA TYR A 169 17.88 7.70 -7.61
C TYR A 169 17.26 9.10 -7.65
N LYS A 170 17.28 9.84 -6.54
CA LYS A 170 16.77 11.21 -6.48
C LYS A 170 17.35 12.12 -7.58
N PRO A 171 18.68 12.13 -7.85
CA PRO A 171 19.26 12.91 -8.94
C PRO A 171 18.66 12.58 -10.32
N VAL A 172 18.32 11.32 -10.60
CA VAL A 172 17.69 10.89 -11.86
C VAL A 172 16.29 11.51 -12.01
N ILE A 173 15.51 11.51 -10.92
CA ILE A 173 14.17 12.13 -10.89
C ILE A 173 14.29 13.65 -11.08
N MET A 174 15.17 14.31 -10.36
CA MET A 174 15.38 15.76 -10.45
C MET A 174 15.88 16.18 -11.81
N ASP A 175 16.76 15.40 -12.44
CA ASP A 175 17.21 15.66 -13.80
C ASP A 175 16.07 15.56 -14.82
N LYS A 176 15.20 14.54 -14.68
CA LYS A 176 14.01 14.45 -15.52
C LYS A 176 13.07 15.64 -15.30
N MET A 177 12.87 16.11 -14.08
CA MET A 177 12.07 17.32 -13.81
C MET A 177 12.63 18.54 -14.54
N ARG A 178 13.95 18.77 -14.48
CA ARG A 178 14.59 19.89 -15.21
C ARG A 178 14.33 19.80 -16.72
N ARG A 179 14.45 18.62 -17.31
CA ARG A 179 14.15 18.38 -18.74
C ARG A 179 12.67 18.58 -19.08
N MET A 180 11.77 18.44 -18.11
CA MET A 180 10.32 18.62 -18.28
C MET A 180 9.85 20.04 -17.95
N GLY A 181 10.75 21.03 -17.93
CA GLY A 181 10.42 22.45 -17.79
C GLY A 181 10.59 23.03 -16.40
N PHE A 182 11.00 22.24 -15.40
CA PHE A 182 11.35 22.73 -14.07
C PHE A 182 12.84 23.11 -13.99
N THR A 183 13.31 23.92 -14.93
CA THR A 183 14.75 24.14 -15.20
C THR A 183 15.53 24.73 -14.02
N ASP A 184 14.89 25.50 -13.17
CA ASP A 184 15.47 26.19 -12.01
C ASP A 184 14.96 25.69 -10.65
N ILE A 185 14.33 24.51 -10.64
CA ILE A 185 13.62 23.98 -9.46
C ILE A 185 14.50 23.93 -8.21
N ASP A 186 15.77 23.57 -8.36
CA ASP A 186 16.70 23.43 -7.23
C ASP A 186 16.85 24.71 -6.39
N ARG A 187 16.64 25.88 -7.01
CA ARG A 187 16.72 27.18 -6.35
C ARG A 187 15.43 27.56 -5.62
N HIS A 188 14.35 26.85 -5.92
CA HIS A 188 13.01 27.18 -5.44
C HIS A 188 12.46 26.18 -4.43
N ILE A 189 13.17 25.10 -4.15
CA ILE A 189 12.79 24.13 -3.11
C ILE A 189 13.02 24.76 -1.74
N VAL A 190 11.96 24.96 -0.96
CA VAL A 190 12.01 25.46 0.42
C VAL A 190 11.67 24.39 1.44
N VAL A 191 10.93 23.35 1.03
CA VAL A 191 10.61 22.16 1.81
C VAL A 191 10.83 20.94 0.96
N GLU A 192 11.48 19.94 1.53
CA GLU A 192 11.63 18.63 0.91
C GLU A 192 11.39 17.50 1.91
N ARG A 193 10.62 16.51 1.48
CA ARG A 193 10.48 15.21 2.14
C ARG A 193 10.50 14.13 1.09
N THR A 194 11.01 12.97 1.46
CA THR A 194 11.08 11.81 0.58
C THR A 194 10.45 10.61 1.24
N LEU A 195 9.87 9.73 0.44
CA LEU A 195 9.35 8.44 0.88
C LEU A 195 9.85 7.36 -0.08
N SER A 196 10.68 6.49 0.41
CA SER A 196 11.27 5.36 -0.32
C SER A 196 10.39 4.10 -0.20
N PRO A 197 10.63 3.05 -0.98
CA PRO A 197 10.03 1.73 -0.76
C PRO A 197 10.17 1.21 0.67
N ALA A 198 11.32 1.41 1.31
CA ALA A 198 11.53 1.03 2.71
C ALA A 198 10.70 1.89 3.68
N GLY A 199 10.58 3.19 3.38
CA GLY A 199 9.69 4.09 4.10
C GLY A 199 8.22 3.68 3.99
N ILE A 200 7.77 3.30 2.78
CA ILE A 200 6.42 2.78 2.53
C ILE A 200 6.18 1.49 3.31
N GLU A 201 7.13 0.54 3.26
CA GLU A 201 7.03 -0.70 4.03
C GLU A 201 6.89 -0.43 5.53
N LYS A 202 7.73 0.44 6.07
CA LYS A 202 7.70 0.82 7.48
C LYS A 202 6.41 1.52 7.89
N MET A 203 5.91 2.42 7.05
CA MET A 203 4.73 3.26 7.35
C MET A 203 3.42 2.48 7.23
N TYR A 204 3.29 1.66 6.20
CA TYR A 204 2.03 1.01 5.85
C TYR A 204 2.04 -0.50 6.08
N ASN A 205 3.14 -1.07 6.54
CA ASN A 205 3.33 -2.52 6.67
C ASN A 205 3.02 -3.28 5.36
N ALA A 206 3.33 -2.65 4.22
CA ALA A 206 3.15 -3.23 2.90
C ALA A 206 4.32 -4.19 2.59
N GLU A 207 4.04 -5.38 2.06
CA GLU A 207 5.08 -6.37 1.76
C GLU A 207 6.06 -5.86 0.71
N GLY A 208 7.34 -5.73 1.07
CA GLY A 208 8.38 -5.17 0.21
C GLY A 208 8.14 -3.73 -0.24
N GLY A 209 7.34 -2.96 0.50
CA GLY A 209 6.94 -1.60 0.12
C GLY A 209 6.01 -1.52 -1.08
N ALA A 210 5.35 -2.61 -1.48
CA ALA A 210 4.46 -2.65 -2.63
C ALA A 210 3.21 -1.78 -2.41
N ILE A 211 3.01 -0.77 -3.27
CA ILE A 211 1.87 0.16 -3.14
C ILE A 211 0.55 -0.39 -3.68
N TYR A 212 0.61 -1.47 -4.44
CA TYR A 212 -0.56 -2.14 -5.04
C TYR A 212 -0.76 -3.59 -4.54
N GLY A 213 -0.20 -3.93 -3.38
CA GLY A 213 -0.31 -5.27 -2.82
C GLY A 213 0.35 -6.33 -3.70
N LEU A 214 -0.41 -7.30 -4.20
CA LEU A 214 0.10 -8.36 -5.06
C LEU A 214 -0.02 -8.00 -6.54
N ALA A 215 0.98 -8.36 -7.34
CA ALA A 215 1.00 -8.10 -8.76
C ALA A 215 -0.15 -8.79 -9.51
N SER A 216 -0.68 -8.12 -10.55
CA SER A 216 -1.77 -8.62 -11.39
C SER A 216 -1.29 -9.21 -12.72
N HIS A 217 0.03 -9.23 -12.96
CA HIS A 217 0.61 -9.83 -14.14
C HIS A 217 1.03 -11.27 -13.84
N GLY A 218 0.72 -12.17 -14.74
CA GLY A 218 1.06 -13.57 -14.60
C GLY A 218 0.09 -14.44 -15.40
N ARG A 219 0.62 -15.46 -16.05
CA ARG A 219 -0.11 -16.28 -17.03
C ARG A 219 -1.36 -16.96 -16.45
N MET A 220 -1.36 -17.32 -15.17
CA MET A 220 -2.42 -18.13 -14.56
C MET A 220 -3.17 -17.42 -13.41
N HIS A 221 -2.63 -16.33 -12.84
CA HIS A 221 -3.20 -15.71 -11.65
C HIS A 221 -3.37 -14.18 -11.77
N GLY A 222 -3.09 -13.60 -12.96
CA GLY A 222 -3.02 -12.16 -13.16
C GLY A 222 -4.28 -11.37 -12.78
N GLY A 223 -5.46 -11.92 -12.99
CA GLY A 223 -6.73 -11.27 -12.65
C GLY A 223 -7.31 -11.65 -11.28
N PHE A 224 -6.74 -12.66 -10.60
CA PHE A 224 -7.33 -13.18 -9.37
C PHE A 224 -6.39 -13.00 -8.19
N LYS A 225 -6.86 -12.29 -7.19
CA LYS A 225 -6.18 -12.14 -5.89
C LYS A 225 -6.63 -13.23 -4.90
N PRO A 226 -5.95 -13.39 -3.76
CA PRO A 226 -6.44 -14.21 -2.66
C PRO A 226 -7.89 -13.87 -2.31
N LYS A 227 -8.69 -14.89 -1.98
CA LYS A 227 -10.10 -14.73 -1.63
C LYS A 227 -10.27 -13.94 -0.35
N ASN A 228 -11.44 -13.30 -0.20
CA ASN A 228 -11.77 -12.53 0.99
C ASN A 228 -12.08 -13.40 2.22
N ARG A 229 -12.37 -14.70 2.08
CA ARG A 229 -12.42 -15.64 3.20
C ARG A 229 -11.05 -16.28 3.40
N SER A 230 -10.58 -16.34 4.64
CA SER A 230 -9.39 -17.11 5.00
C SER A 230 -9.57 -18.59 4.64
N ARG A 231 -8.52 -19.22 4.15
CA ARG A 231 -8.47 -20.66 3.93
C ARG A 231 -8.05 -21.44 5.17
N VAL A 232 -7.54 -20.74 6.17
CA VAL A 232 -6.91 -21.34 7.36
C VAL A 232 -7.87 -21.35 8.54
N TYR A 233 -8.55 -20.21 8.75
CA TYR A 233 -9.40 -20.04 9.91
C TYR A 233 -10.80 -19.60 9.53
N ARG A 234 -11.80 -20.15 10.21
CA ARG A 234 -13.17 -19.63 10.21
C ARG A 234 -13.20 -18.26 10.89
N ASN A 235 -14.11 -17.41 10.46
CA ASN A 235 -14.35 -16.05 10.99
C ASN A 235 -13.18 -15.08 10.76
N LEU A 236 -12.24 -15.41 9.87
CA LEU A 236 -11.20 -14.52 9.41
C LEU A 236 -11.45 -14.15 7.96
N TYR A 237 -11.53 -12.87 7.71
CA TYR A 237 -11.75 -12.30 6.38
C TYR A 237 -10.62 -11.37 6.01
N LEU A 238 -10.34 -11.25 4.71
CA LEU A 238 -9.23 -10.49 4.16
C LEU A 238 -9.80 -9.43 3.23
N THR A 239 -9.24 -8.22 3.28
CA THR A 239 -9.65 -7.10 2.43
C THR A 239 -8.45 -6.25 2.03
N GLY A 240 -8.65 -5.30 1.13
CA GLY A 240 -7.61 -4.38 0.68
C GLY A 240 -6.92 -4.79 -0.62
N GLY A 241 -5.80 -4.12 -0.94
CA GLY A 241 -5.13 -4.24 -2.24
C GLY A 241 -4.51 -5.60 -2.53
N SER A 242 -4.19 -6.41 -1.52
CA SER A 242 -3.64 -7.76 -1.67
C SER A 242 -4.70 -8.87 -1.65
N ALA A 243 -5.98 -8.52 -1.39
CA ALA A 243 -7.13 -9.41 -1.48
C ALA A 243 -7.98 -9.10 -2.72
N ASN A 244 -8.93 -9.97 -3.06
CA ASN A 244 -9.84 -9.76 -4.19
C ASN A 244 -10.78 -8.54 -3.93
N PRO A 245 -11.08 -7.68 -4.93
CA PRO A 245 -10.65 -7.72 -6.33
C PRO A 245 -9.27 -7.12 -6.60
N GLY A 246 -8.63 -6.45 -5.66
CA GLY A 246 -7.26 -5.97 -5.81
C GLY A 246 -7.09 -4.48 -5.53
N PRO A 247 -5.98 -3.87 -5.99
CA PRO A 247 -5.60 -2.50 -5.67
C PRO A 247 -6.37 -1.45 -6.47
N GLY A 248 -6.31 -0.21 -5.97
CA GLY A 248 -7.00 0.96 -6.50
C GLY A 248 -8.18 1.36 -5.61
N THR A 249 -8.40 2.66 -5.41
CA THR A 249 -9.40 3.16 -4.45
C THR A 249 -10.79 2.52 -4.63
N PRO A 250 -11.37 2.46 -5.84
CA PRO A 250 -12.67 1.77 -6.02
C PRO A 250 -12.58 0.28 -5.69
N MET A 251 -11.50 -0.38 -6.08
CA MET A 251 -11.34 -1.84 -5.92
C MET A 251 -11.13 -2.22 -4.46
N VAL A 252 -10.38 -1.46 -3.67
CA VAL A 252 -10.22 -1.74 -2.23
C VAL A 252 -11.51 -1.48 -1.45
N MET A 253 -12.32 -0.51 -1.87
CA MET A 253 -13.67 -0.33 -1.32
C MET A 253 -14.56 -1.53 -1.64
N MET A 254 -14.55 -2.02 -2.88
CA MET A 254 -15.27 -3.24 -3.28
C MET A 254 -14.75 -4.48 -2.54
N SER A 255 -13.46 -4.54 -2.23
CA SER A 255 -12.89 -5.59 -1.39
C SER A 255 -13.51 -5.59 0.02
N GLY A 256 -13.71 -4.40 0.59
CA GLY A 256 -14.40 -4.22 1.87
C GLY A 256 -15.86 -4.72 1.83
N VAL A 257 -16.60 -4.32 0.79
CA VAL A 257 -17.98 -4.79 0.56
C VAL A 257 -18.01 -6.32 0.42
N THR A 258 -17.11 -6.89 -0.38
CA THR A 258 -17.03 -8.35 -0.57
C THR A 258 -16.73 -9.06 0.75
N ALA A 259 -15.80 -8.55 1.56
CA ALA A 259 -15.50 -9.12 2.86
C ALA A 259 -16.70 -9.04 3.81
N ALA A 260 -17.42 -7.90 3.82
CA ALA A 260 -18.65 -7.74 4.59
C ALA A 260 -19.73 -8.74 4.17
N ASN A 261 -19.95 -8.90 2.87
CA ASN A 261 -20.91 -9.89 2.36
C ASN A 261 -20.51 -11.32 2.77
N CYS A 262 -19.22 -11.65 2.71
CA CYS A 262 -18.73 -12.94 3.21
C CYS A 262 -19.08 -13.15 4.70
N VAL A 263 -18.96 -12.13 5.54
CA VAL A 263 -19.37 -12.19 6.95
C VAL A 263 -20.87 -12.45 7.05
N LEU A 264 -21.69 -11.64 6.37
CA LEU A 264 -23.14 -11.76 6.43
C LEU A 264 -23.64 -13.14 5.98
N GLU A 265 -23.09 -13.67 4.88
CA GLU A 265 -23.41 -15.01 4.37
C GLU A 265 -23.04 -16.11 5.38
N ASP A 266 -21.84 -16.08 5.94
CA ASP A 266 -21.35 -17.12 6.87
C ASP A 266 -22.13 -17.12 8.18
N TRP A 267 -22.63 -15.93 8.59
CA TRP A 267 -23.46 -15.75 9.78
C TRP A 267 -24.97 -15.80 9.51
N LYS A 268 -25.37 -16.01 8.26
CA LYS A 268 -26.76 -16.02 7.82
C LYS A 268 -27.55 -14.76 8.22
N ILE A 269 -26.86 -13.62 8.18
CA ILE A 269 -27.46 -12.30 8.42
C ILE A 269 -27.98 -11.77 7.11
N PRO A 270 -29.26 -11.36 7.02
CA PRO A 270 -29.82 -10.78 5.80
C PRO A 270 -29.04 -9.57 5.34
N LEU A 271 -28.83 -9.44 4.02
CA LEU A 271 -28.25 -8.23 3.45
C LEU A 271 -29.15 -7.01 3.73
N PRO A 272 -28.56 -5.84 4.01
CA PRO A 272 -29.34 -4.61 4.14
C PRO A 272 -30.16 -4.39 2.88
N THR A 273 -31.45 -4.10 3.03
CA THR A 273 -32.34 -3.78 1.91
C THR A 273 -32.38 -2.28 1.70
N GLU A 274 -32.06 -1.80 0.51
CA GLU A 274 -32.35 -0.41 0.14
C GLU A 274 -33.86 -0.29 -0.08
N GLY A 275 -34.56 0.49 0.78
CA GLY A 275 -35.97 0.83 0.61
C GLY A 275 -36.91 -0.36 0.43
N GLY A 276 -36.69 -1.48 1.10
CA GLY A 276 -37.59 -2.65 1.06
C GLY A 276 -37.48 -3.54 -0.19
N ARG A 277 -36.47 -3.35 -1.04
CA ARG A 277 -36.17 -4.28 -2.14
C ARG A 277 -34.89 -5.05 -1.86
N SER A 278 -35.00 -6.38 -1.82
CA SER A 278 -33.86 -7.30 -1.78
C SER A 278 -33.03 -7.09 -3.05
N VAL A 279 -31.78 -6.69 -2.92
CA VAL A 279 -30.80 -6.77 -4.01
C VAL A 279 -30.27 -8.20 -3.99
N ALA A 280 -31.04 -9.10 -4.56
CA ALA A 280 -30.61 -10.44 -4.89
C ALA A 280 -30.15 -10.42 -6.35
N SER A 281 -28.87 -10.68 -6.55
CA SER A 281 -28.33 -11.52 -7.63
C SER A 281 -26.82 -11.46 -7.67
#